data_72df9c7d4bf557bec40034a804dc9101
#
_entry.id   72df9c7d4bf557bec40034a804dc9101
#
_cell.length_a   1.000
_cell.length_b   1.000
_cell.length_c   1.000
_cell.angle_alpha   90.00
_cell.angle_beta   90.00
_cell.angle_gamma   90.00
#
_symmetry.space_group_name_H-M   'P 1'
#
loop_
_entity.id
_entity.type
_entity.pdbx_description
1 polymer ?
#
loop_
_entity_poly.entity_id
_entity_poly.type
_entity_poly.pdbx_seq_one_letter_code
_entity_poly.pdbx_strand_id
1 'polypeptide(L)'
;LFHKVPPVNVEQIFSRLTPMVVHAGEVIVRQGEIGDCCYFIKDGDAEVTYYDATAKCQKKIVDISEGRCFGEDALVYEQARNANVTMSTDGVLMRLEKNDFLLLLREPSVDEVSESELSNLAETPTLIDVRTDEEYLQGHLAWSGNVPLNLLSIKKRLLSPEKMYVLYCDTGRRSRAAAFLLGKQGYNVMAL
;
A
#
# COMPACT_ATOMS: atom_id res chain seq x y z
N LEU A 1 -3.58 -7.84 1.44
CA LEU A 1 -2.60 -7.15 0.59
C LEU A 1 -2.38 -5.70 1.01
N PHE A 2 -3.44 -4.88 1.09
CA PHE A 2 -3.35 -3.43 1.39
C PHE A 2 -2.59 -3.09 2.69
N HIS A 3 -2.53 -4.01 3.66
CA HIS A 3 -1.72 -3.82 4.87
C HIS A 3 -0.20 -3.73 4.61
N LYS A 4 0.26 -4.21 3.44
CA LYS A 4 1.67 -4.17 3.03
C LYS A 4 1.99 -2.98 2.13
N VAL A 5 0.98 -2.27 1.63
CA VAL A 5 1.16 -1.10 0.76
C VAL A 5 1.24 0.16 1.62
N PRO A 6 2.25 1.02 1.43
CA PRO A 6 2.30 2.31 2.10
C PRO A 6 1.03 3.13 1.82
N PRO A 7 0.46 3.83 2.81
CA PRO A 7 -0.80 4.57 2.65
C PRO A 7 -0.78 5.57 1.47
N VAL A 8 0.37 6.18 1.22
CA VAL A 8 0.55 7.15 0.13
C VAL A 8 0.43 6.51 -1.27
N ASN A 9 0.68 5.21 -1.37
CA ASN A 9 0.62 4.48 -2.63
C ASN A 9 -0.77 3.91 -2.94
N VAL A 10 -1.68 3.90 -1.97
CA VAL A 10 -3.02 3.28 -2.13
C VAL A 10 -3.81 3.92 -3.27
N GLU A 11 -3.83 5.25 -3.37
CA GLU A 11 -4.54 5.95 -4.45
C GLU A 11 -3.95 5.63 -5.84
N GLN A 12 -2.64 5.38 -5.91
CA GLN A 12 -1.97 5.05 -7.17
C GLN A 12 -2.34 3.66 -7.69
N ILE A 13 -2.78 2.74 -6.82
CA ILE A 13 -3.23 1.41 -7.23
C ILE A 13 -4.39 1.55 -8.21
N PHE A 14 -5.39 2.36 -7.87
CA PHE A 14 -6.60 2.49 -8.67
C PHE A 14 -6.32 3.01 -10.09
N SER A 15 -5.35 3.90 -10.26
CA SER A 15 -4.97 4.44 -11.57
C SER A 15 -4.19 3.44 -12.45
N ARG A 16 -3.67 2.35 -11.87
CA ARG A 16 -2.87 1.33 -12.55
C ARG A 16 -3.62 0.01 -12.76
N LEU A 17 -4.79 -0.13 -12.16
CA LEU A 17 -5.64 -1.30 -12.34
C LEU A 17 -6.28 -1.30 -13.73
N THR A 18 -6.16 -2.43 -14.44
CA THR A 18 -6.80 -2.64 -15.74
C THR A 18 -7.99 -3.60 -15.58
N PRO A 19 -9.21 -3.20 -15.96
CA PRO A 19 -10.37 -4.09 -15.89
C PRO A 19 -10.27 -5.20 -16.94
N MET A 20 -10.68 -6.42 -16.56
CA MET A 20 -10.72 -7.59 -17.40
C MET A 20 -12.06 -8.31 -17.19
N VAL A 21 -12.86 -8.41 -18.23
CA VAL A 21 -14.09 -9.22 -18.22
C VAL A 21 -13.70 -10.70 -18.31
N VAL A 22 -14.31 -11.52 -17.48
CA VAL A 22 -14.00 -12.95 -17.35
C VAL A 22 -15.28 -13.77 -17.32
N HIS A 23 -15.19 -15.04 -17.71
CA HIS A 23 -16.34 -15.94 -17.81
C HIS A 23 -16.22 -17.12 -16.84
N ALA A 24 -17.36 -17.67 -16.44
CA ALA A 24 -17.41 -18.90 -15.66
C ALA A 24 -16.63 -20.04 -16.33
N GLY A 25 -15.78 -20.72 -15.56
CA GLY A 25 -14.88 -21.77 -16.05
C GLY A 25 -13.56 -21.28 -16.62
N GLU A 26 -13.35 -19.97 -16.75
CA GLU A 26 -12.09 -19.39 -17.21
C GLU A 26 -10.98 -19.55 -16.17
N VAL A 27 -9.85 -20.15 -16.57
CA VAL A 27 -8.68 -20.32 -15.71
C VAL A 27 -7.80 -19.09 -15.82
N ILE A 28 -7.76 -18.30 -14.76
CA ILE A 28 -7.02 -17.01 -14.70
C ILE A 28 -5.57 -17.22 -14.32
N VAL A 29 -5.32 -18.13 -13.38
CA VAL A 29 -3.97 -18.46 -12.89
C VAL A 29 -3.78 -19.96 -12.93
N ARG A 30 -2.62 -20.41 -13.43
CA ARG A 30 -2.26 -21.82 -13.49
C ARG A 30 -1.08 -22.11 -12.56
N GLN A 31 -1.20 -23.14 -11.76
CA GLN A 31 -0.12 -23.65 -10.90
C GLN A 31 1.13 -23.94 -11.72
N GLY A 32 2.29 -23.48 -11.24
CA GLY A 32 3.59 -23.71 -11.89
C GLY A 32 3.99 -22.64 -12.92
N GLU A 33 3.07 -21.79 -13.38
CA GLU A 33 3.41 -20.66 -14.26
C GLU A 33 4.14 -19.55 -13.53
N ILE A 34 4.91 -18.75 -14.25
CA ILE A 34 5.57 -17.56 -13.70
C ILE A 34 4.51 -16.47 -13.53
N GLY A 35 4.50 -15.83 -12.33
CA GLY A 35 3.61 -14.73 -12.06
C GLY A 35 4.12 -13.40 -12.62
N ASP A 36 3.33 -12.75 -13.45
CA ASP A 36 3.58 -11.44 -14.06
C ASP A 36 2.62 -10.33 -13.58
N CYS A 37 1.55 -10.71 -12.89
CA CYS A 37 0.49 -9.82 -12.42
C CYS A 37 -0.23 -10.41 -11.20
N CYS A 38 -1.02 -9.59 -10.53
CA CYS A 38 -2.03 -10.03 -9.55
C CYS A 38 -3.40 -9.47 -9.91
N TYR A 39 -4.43 -10.00 -9.27
CA TYR A 39 -5.82 -9.70 -9.58
C TYR A 39 -6.62 -9.35 -8.34
N PHE A 40 -7.58 -8.44 -8.49
CA PHE A 40 -8.60 -8.15 -7.50
C PHE A 40 -9.97 -8.50 -8.10
N ILE A 41 -10.79 -9.22 -7.38
CA ILE A 41 -12.15 -9.53 -7.81
C ILE A 41 -13.01 -8.29 -7.56
N LYS A 42 -13.43 -7.64 -8.65
CA LYS A 42 -14.38 -6.53 -8.59
C LYS A 42 -15.82 -7.03 -8.58
N ASP A 43 -16.08 -8.13 -9.31
CA ASP A 43 -17.38 -8.77 -9.43
C ASP A 43 -17.19 -10.24 -9.78
N GLY A 44 -18.04 -11.12 -9.23
CA GLY A 44 -18.00 -12.56 -9.44
C GLY A 44 -17.25 -13.34 -8.36
N ASP A 45 -17.19 -14.65 -8.57
CA ASP A 45 -16.59 -15.62 -7.66
C ASP A 45 -15.56 -16.48 -8.38
N ALA A 46 -14.55 -16.95 -7.66
CA ALA A 46 -13.54 -17.86 -8.18
C ALA A 46 -13.20 -18.97 -7.19
N GLU A 47 -12.76 -20.09 -7.70
CA GLU A 47 -12.29 -21.24 -6.96
C GLU A 47 -10.77 -21.31 -7.02
N VAL A 48 -10.12 -21.51 -5.86
CA VAL A 48 -8.69 -21.78 -5.77
C VAL A 48 -8.48 -23.28 -5.57
N THR A 49 -7.69 -23.88 -6.45
CA THR A 49 -7.37 -25.31 -6.42
C THR A 49 -5.87 -25.53 -6.60
N TYR A 50 -5.36 -26.65 -6.13
CA TYR A 50 -3.99 -27.08 -6.45
C TYR A 50 -3.96 -28.55 -6.86
N TYR A 51 -3.01 -28.90 -7.72
CA TYR A 51 -2.76 -30.28 -8.11
C TYR A 51 -1.73 -30.89 -7.15
N ASP A 52 -2.16 -31.90 -6.40
CA ASP A 52 -1.29 -32.69 -5.53
C ASP A 52 -0.63 -33.82 -6.34
N ALA A 53 0.66 -33.66 -6.65
CA ALA A 53 1.41 -34.62 -7.45
C ALA A 53 1.52 -36.00 -6.75
N THR A 54 1.49 -36.04 -5.42
CA THR A 54 1.58 -37.29 -4.64
C THR A 54 0.26 -38.04 -4.70
N ALA A 55 -0.84 -37.33 -4.47
CA ALA A 55 -2.19 -37.91 -4.53
C ALA A 55 -2.72 -38.01 -5.95
N LYS A 56 -2.06 -37.42 -6.95
CA LYS A 56 -2.46 -37.34 -8.37
C LYS A 56 -3.90 -36.81 -8.55
N CYS A 57 -4.30 -35.87 -7.73
CA CYS A 57 -5.63 -35.28 -7.81
C CYS A 57 -5.60 -33.76 -7.59
N GLN A 58 -6.62 -33.11 -8.11
CA GLN A 58 -6.85 -31.69 -7.85
C GLN A 58 -7.63 -31.55 -6.56
N LYS A 59 -7.17 -30.67 -5.67
CA LYS A 59 -7.81 -30.36 -4.39
C LYS A 59 -8.24 -28.90 -4.36
N LYS A 60 -9.45 -28.68 -3.91
CA LYS A 60 -9.96 -27.34 -3.64
C LYS A 60 -9.38 -26.81 -2.35
N ILE A 61 -8.90 -25.57 -2.37
CA ILE A 61 -8.37 -24.85 -1.21
C ILE A 61 -9.48 -23.97 -0.60
N VAL A 62 -10.05 -23.07 -1.42
CA VAL A 62 -11.00 -22.05 -0.95
C VAL A 62 -11.76 -21.45 -2.12
N ASP A 63 -12.96 -20.93 -1.85
CA ASP A 63 -13.68 -20.01 -2.73
C ASP A 63 -13.30 -18.58 -2.34
N ILE A 64 -13.11 -17.74 -3.33
CA ILE A 64 -12.83 -16.31 -3.18
C ILE A 64 -13.82 -15.50 -3.99
N SER A 65 -14.24 -14.36 -3.44
CA SER A 65 -15.29 -13.50 -4.00
C SER A 65 -14.86 -12.04 -4.05
N GLU A 66 -15.78 -11.17 -4.40
CA GLU A 66 -15.59 -9.71 -4.47
C GLU A 66 -14.76 -9.15 -3.30
N GLY A 67 -13.85 -8.24 -3.60
CA GLY A 67 -12.92 -7.60 -2.65
C GLY A 67 -11.68 -8.43 -2.31
N ARG A 68 -11.57 -9.67 -2.78
CA ARG A 68 -10.37 -10.50 -2.59
C ARG A 68 -9.34 -10.24 -3.67
N CYS A 69 -8.06 -10.45 -3.28
CA CYS A 69 -6.91 -10.40 -4.17
C CYS A 69 -6.29 -11.80 -4.26
N PHE A 70 -5.72 -12.13 -5.42
CA PHE A 70 -5.01 -13.38 -5.62
C PHE A 70 -3.85 -13.22 -6.61
N GLY A 71 -2.87 -14.14 -6.52
CA GLY A 71 -1.69 -14.17 -7.37
C GLY A 71 -0.54 -13.28 -6.92
N GLU A 72 -0.70 -12.49 -5.86
CA GLU A 72 0.33 -11.61 -5.31
C GLU A 72 1.52 -12.35 -4.70
N ASP A 73 1.31 -13.55 -4.16
CA ASP A 73 2.38 -14.32 -3.51
C ASP A 73 3.52 -14.63 -4.49
N ALA A 74 3.17 -15.01 -5.73
CA ALA A 74 4.16 -15.28 -6.77
C ALA A 74 5.00 -14.04 -7.12
N LEU A 75 4.43 -12.83 -6.98
CA LEU A 75 5.13 -11.57 -7.24
C LEU A 75 6.06 -11.17 -6.09
N VAL A 76 5.58 -11.34 -4.84
CA VAL A 76 6.34 -10.98 -3.62
C VAL A 76 7.55 -11.89 -3.42
N TYR A 77 7.35 -13.20 -3.60
CA TYR A 77 8.38 -14.20 -3.33
C TYR A 77 9.18 -14.62 -4.56
N GLU A 78 8.88 -14.03 -5.74
CA GLU A 78 9.50 -14.37 -7.02
C GLU A 78 9.48 -15.88 -7.33
N GLN A 79 8.35 -16.50 -7.04
CA GLN A 79 8.12 -17.92 -7.21
C GLN A 79 7.06 -18.20 -8.29
N ALA A 80 7.00 -19.43 -8.75
CA ALA A 80 5.90 -19.88 -9.60
C ALA A 80 4.57 -19.85 -8.85
N ARG A 81 3.46 -19.75 -9.59
CA ARG A 81 2.11 -19.82 -9.06
C ARG A 81 1.92 -21.10 -8.25
N ASN A 82 1.49 -20.98 -7.02
CA ASN A 82 1.31 -22.10 -6.08
C ASN A 82 -0.02 -22.84 -6.26
N ALA A 83 -0.97 -22.27 -6.97
CA ALA A 83 -2.32 -22.80 -7.16
C ALA A 83 -2.92 -22.38 -8.51
N ASN A 84 -4.02 -23.04 -8.91
CA ASN A 84 -4.89 -22.57 -9.98
C ASN A 84 -6.00 -21.69 -9.41
N VAL A 85 -6.41 -20.68 -10.17
CA VAL A 85 -7.62 -19.90 -9.88
C VAL A 85 -8.50 -19.92 -11.09
N THR A 86 -9.73 -20.42 -10.93
CA THR A 86 -10.74 -20.57 -11.98
C THR A 86 -11.98 -19.79 -11.59
N MET A 87 -12.54 -19.00 -12.49
CA MET A 87 -13.78 -18.29 -12.24
C MET A 87 -14.95 -19.27 -12.11
N SER A 88 -15.72 -19.12 -11.05
CA SER A 88 -16.94 -19.91 -10.82
C SER A 88 -18.17 -19.27 -11.46
N THR A 89 -18.13 -17.95 -11.65
CA THR A 89 -19.17 -17.14 -12.30
C THR A 89 -18.54 -16.21 -13.35
N ASP A 90 -19.37 -15.65 -14.21
CA ASP A 90 -18.97 -14.47 -15.00
C ASP A 90 -18.66 -13.32 -14.05
N GLY A 91 -17.76 -12.41 -14.44
CA GLY A 91 -17.38 -11.32 -13.57
C GLY A 91 -16.39 -10.33 -14.17
N VAL A 92 -15.83 -9.51 -13.29
CA VAL A 92 -14.82 -8.51 -13.64
C VAL A 92 -13.67 -8.59 -12.66
N LEU A 93 -12.48 -8.82 -13.18
CA LEU A 93 -11.23 -8.72 -12.42
C LEU A 93 -10.55 -7.37 -12.70
N MET A 94 -9.82 -6.87 -11.72
CA MET A 94 -8.91 -5.74 -11.87
C MET A 94 -7.49 -6.28 -11.81
N ARG A 95 -6.78 -6.22 -12.94
CA ARG A 95 -5.40 -6.72 -13.09
C ARG A 95 -4.40 -5.64 -12.73
N LEU A 96 -3.34 -6.00 -12.00
CA LEU A 96 -2.19 -5.16 -11.68
C LEU A 96 -0.91 -5.86 -12.09
N GLU A 97 -0.10 -5.20 -12.92
CA GLU A 97 1.17 -5.72 -13.41
C GLU A 97 2.20 -5.86 -12.29
N LYS A 98 3.12 -6.85 -12.41
CA LYS A 98 4.20 -7.11 -11.43
C LYS A 98 5.02 -5.86 -11.10
N ASN A 99 5.44 -5.12 -12.13
CA ASN A 99 6.29 -3.93 -11.94
C ASN A 99 5.55 -2.84 -11.15
N ASP A 100 4.28 -2.61 -11.47
CA ASP A 100 3.44 -1.65 -10.74
C ASP A 100 3.17 -2.10 -9.31
N PHE A 101 2.88 -3.40 -9.13
CA PHE A 101 2.69 -3.99 -7.82
C PHE A 101 3.94 -3.82 -6.92
N LEU A 102 5.12 -4.19 -7.43
CA LEU A 102 6.37 -4.06 -6.67
C LEU A 102 6.74 -2.61 -6.39
N LEU A 103 6.47 -1.70 -7.34
CA LEU A 103 6.67 -0.26 -7.14
C LEU A 103 5.78 0.28 -6.01
N LEU A 104 4.54 -0.18 -5.93
CA LEU A 104 3.58 0.23 -4.91
C LEU A 104 3.91 -0.30 -3.49
N LEU A 105 4.69 -1.38 -3.40
CA LEU A 105 5.18 -1.91 -2.12
C LEU A 105 6.38 -1.14 -1.57
N ARG A 106 7.07 -0.36 -2.41
CA ARG A 106 8.24 0.41 -1.97
C ARG A 106 7.81 1.53 -1.04
N GLU A 107 8.52 1.64 0.07
CA GLU A 107 8.42 2.83 0.91
C GLU A 107 8.89 4.04 0.10
N PRO A 108 8.19 5.18 0.21
CA PRO A 108 8.63 6.41 -0.43
C PRO A 108 9.98 6.84 0.15
N SER A 109 10.91 7.25 -0.73
CA SER A 109 12.14 7.88 -0.28
C SER A 109 11.83 9.29 0.21
N VAL A 110 12.15 9.56 1.46
CA VAL A 110 12.00 10.86 2.13
C VAL A 110 13.25 11.16 2.94
N ASP A 111 13.50 12.42 3.19
CA ASP A 111 14.55 12.81 4.12
C ASP A 111 14.08 12.46 5.54
N GLU A 112 14.94 11.75 6.27
CA GLU A 112 14.69 11.34 7.64
C GLU A 112 15.67 12.04 8.58
N VAL A 113 15.24 12.26 9.80
CA VAL A 113 16.05 12.84 10.87
C VAL A 113 15.81 12.06 12.15
N SER A 114 16.86 11.73 12.88
CA SER A 114 16.76 11.11 14.19
C SER A 114 16.60 12.18 15.30
N GLU A 115 16.10 11.76 16.47
CA GLU A 115 15.98 12.64 17.64
C GLU A 115 17.32 13.34 18.00
N SER A 116 18.43 12.63 17.87
CA SER A 116 19.77 13.17 18.15
C SER A 116 20.23 14.22 17.13
N GLU A 117 19.72 14.16 15.91
CA GLU A 117 20.06 15.10 14.83
C GLU A 117 19.16 16.34 14.84
N LEU A 118 17.97 16.28 15.44
CA LEU A 118 17.05 17.42 15.52
C LEU A 118 17.72 18.69 16.07
N SER A 119 18.55 18.55 17.09
CA SER A 119 19.26 19.68 17.73
C SER A 119 20.40 20.24 16.89
N ASN A 120 20.85 19.53 15.87
CA ASN A 120 21.95 19.91 14.98
C ASN A 120 21.48 20.47 13.64
N LEU A 121 20.16 20.57 13.40
CA LEU A 121 19.62 21.16 12.18
C LEU A 121 19.99 22.65 12.11
N ALA A 122 20.26 23.13 10.90
CA ALA A 122 20.65 24.52 10.65
C ALA A 122 19.55 25.52 11.04
N GLU A 123 18.29 25.07 11.00
CA GLU A 123 17.11 25.85 11.41
C GLU A 123 16.30 25.03 12.41
N THR A 124 15.66 25.71 13.36
CA THR A 124 14.74 25.05 14.30
C THR A 124 13.46 24.62 13.56
N PRO A 125 13.21 23.32 13.37
CA PRO A 125 12.05 22.86 12.65
C PRO A 125 10.76 23.04 13.47
N THR A 126 9.64 23.19 12.78
CA THR A 126 8.32 23.05 13.40
C THR A 126 7.93 21.59 13.46
N LEU A 127 7.70 21.05 14.64
CA LEU A 127 7.28 19.67 14.83
C LEU A 127 5.78 19.50 14.52
N ILE A 128 5.43 18.49 13.74
CA ILE A 128 4.06 18.18 13.37
C ILE A 128 3.76 16.71 13.68
N ASP A 129 2.78 16.48 14.54
CA ASP A 129 2.21 15.18 14.78
C ASP A 129 1.21 14.83 13.65
N VAL A 130 1.44 13.74 12.95
CA VAL A 130 0.55 13.29 11.86
C VAL A 130 -0.39 12.14 12.28
N ARG A 131 -0.44 11.85 13.58
CA ARG A 131 -1.43 10.93 14.16
C ARG A 131 -2.81 11.59 14.22
N THR A 132 -3.82 10.82 14.62
CA THR A 132 -5.18 11.37 14.77
C THR A 132 -5.26 12.41 15.88
N ASP A 133 -6.32 13.22 15.86
CA ASP A 133 -6.56 14.23 16.89
C ASP A 133 -6.69 13.56 18.29
N GLU A 134 -7.28 12.35 18.37
CA GLU A 134 -7.42 11.59 19.63
C GLU A 134 -6.07 11.10 20.15
N GLU A 135 -5.19 10.59 19.29
CA GLU A 135 -3.84 10.16 19.68
C GLU A 135 -3.00 11.34 20.15
N TYR A 136 -3.13 12.49 19.48
CA TYR A 136 -2.45 13.72 19.87
C TYR A 136 -2.89 14.21 21.25
N LEU A 137 -4.19 14.17 21.55
CA LEU A 137 -4.73 14.55 22.86
C LEU A 137 -4.30 13.62 24.00
N GLN A 138 -4.01 12.35 23.71
CA GLN A 138 -3.49 11.40 24.70
C GLN A 138 -2.04 11.68 25.12
N GLY A 139 -1.29 12.35 24.25
CA GLY A 139 0.08 12.74 24.49
C GLY A 139 0.83 13.05 23.21
N HIS A 140 1.61 14.11 23.20
CA HIS A 140 2.38 14.59 22.04
C HIS A 140 3.68 15.25 22.46
N LEU A 141 4.60 15.45 21.52
CA LEU A 141 5.84 16.17 21.76
C LEU A 141 5.55 17.65 22.06
N ALA A 142 6.23 18.20 23.06
CA ALA A 142 6.09 19.60 23.41
C ALA A 142 6.32 20.50 22.18
N TRP A 143 5.49 21.54 22.06
CA TRP A 143 5.54 22.54 20.97
C TRP A 143 5.22 21.98 19.57
N SER A 144 4.70 20.77 19.45
CA SER A 144 4.23 20.23 18.18
C SER A 144 2.81 20.69 17.84
N GLY A 145 2.55 20.91 16.55
CA GLY A 145 1.20 21.02 16.03
C GLY A 145 0.64 19.66 15.62
N ASN A 146 -0.67 19.57 15.38
CA ASN A 146 -1.29 18.34 14.88
C ASN A 146 -1.92 18.56 13.49
N VAL A 147 -1.46 17.75 12.53
CA VAL A 147 -1.99 17.68 11.16
C VAL A 147 -2.13 16.22 10.78
N PRO A 148 -3.25 15.57 11.15
CA PRO A 148 -3.46 14.16 10.85
C PRO A 148 -3.29 13.83 9.36
N LEU A 149 -2.65 12.69 9.07
CA LEU A 149 -2.35 12.26 7.70
C LEU A 149 -3.61 12.24 6.80
N ASN A 150 -4.74 11.74 7.32
CA ASN A 150 -6.01 11.70 6.61
C ASN A 150 -6.62 13.08 6.30
N LEU A 151 -6.19 14.13 7.02
CA LEU A 151 -6.61 15.51 6.81
C LEU A 151 -5.53 16.37 6.14
N LEU A 152 -4.39 15.78 5.78
CA LEU A 152 -3.22 16.49 5.27
C LEU A 152 -3.55 17.32 4.02
N SER A 153 -4.32 16.76 3.09
CA SER A 153 -4.72 17.45 1.86
C SER A 153 -5.49 18.75 2.11
N ILE A 154 -6.22 18.83 3.22
CA ILE A 154 -7.02 20.00 3.61
C ILE A 154 -6.19 20.92 4.51
N LYS A 155 -5.56 20.36 5.56
CA LYS A 155 -4.85 21.14 6.57
C LYS A 155 -3.48 21.66 6.11
N LYS A 156 -2.88 21.13 5.02
CA LYS A 156 -1.60 21.62 4.47
C LYS A 156 -1.57 23.13 4.18
N ARG A 157 -2.71 23.74 3.86
CA ARG A 157 -2.85 25.18 3.65
C ARG A 157 -2.51 26.02 4.89
N LEU A 158 -2.42 25.40 6.07
CA LEU A 158 -1.98 26.02 7.31
C LEU A 158 -0.46 26.03 7.46
N LEU A 159 0.24 25.27 6.61
CA LEU A 159 1.70 25.18 6.58
C LEU A 159 2.27 26.18 5.58
N SER A 160 3.39 26.83 5.93
CA SER A 160 4.14 27.69 5.01
C SER A 160 5.22 26.88 4.30
N PRO A 161 5.31 26.92 2.95
CA PRO A 161 6.38 26.22 2.23
C PRO A 161 7.79 26.68 2.59
N GLU A 162 7.93 27.90 3.14
CA GLU A 162 9.22 28.51 3.51
C GLU A 162 9.78 27.99 4.84
N LYS A 163 8.97 27.28 5.64
CA LYS A 163 9.38 26.74 6.93
C LYS A 163 9.81 25.30 6.82
N MET A 164 10.80 24.93 7.65
CA MET A 164 11.18 23.52 7.83
C MET A 164 10.22 22.83 8.80
N TYR A 165 9.75 21.65 8.45
CA TYR A 165 8.92 20.81 9.29
C TYR A 165 9.53 19.45 9.51
N VAL A 166 9.40 18.93 10.72
CA VAL A 166 9.70 17.55 11.04
C VAL A 166 8.40 16.87 11.46
N LEU A 167 8.02 15.87 10.70
CA LEU A 167 6.76 15.15 10.85
C LEU A 167 7.02 13.88 11.65
N TYR A 168 6.20 13.59 12.66
CA TYR A 168 6.38 12.41 13.47
C TYR A 168 5.07 11.64 13.69
N CYS A 169 5.21 10.36 14.01
CA CYS A 169 4.14 9.47 14.47
C CYS A 169 4.74 8.41 15.41
N ASP A 170 4.00 7.37 15.73
CA ASP A 170 4.42 6.27 16.62
C ASP A 170 5.40 5.28 15.96
N THR A 171 5.27 5.00 14.66
CA THR A 171 6.01 3.94 13.95
C THR A 171 6.86 4.45 12.78
N GLY A 172 6.91 5.74 12.53
CA GLY A 172 7.55 6.32 11.36
C GLY A 172 6.76 6.17 10.03
N ARG A 173 5.78 5.26 9.95
CA ARG A 173 5.04 4.98 8.71
C ARG A 173 4.21 6.17 8.23
N ARG A 174 3.42 6.76 9.14
CA ARG A 174 2.57 7.90 8.82
C ARG A 174 3.38 9.17 8.57
N SER A 175 4.48 9.37 9.32
CA SER A 175 5.37 10.53 9.13
C SER A 175 6.09 10.48 7.78
N ARG A 176 6.63 9.33 7.36
CA ARG A 176 7.22 9.16 6.01
C ARG A 176 6.21 9.40 4.90
N ALA A 177 4.99 8.86 5.04
CA ALA A 177 3.93 9.10 4.06
C ALA A 177 3.57 10.59 3.94
N ALA A 178 3.42 11.28 5.08
CA ALA A 178 3.14 12.71 5.11
C ALA A 178 4.28 13.55 4.54
N ALA A 179 5.54 13.24 4.89
CA ALA A 179 6.73 13.91 4.37
C ALA A 179 6.82 13.76 2.84
N PHE A 180 6.59 12.57 2.31
CA PHE A 180 6.55 12.34 0.87
C PHE A 180 5.48 13.19 0.17
N LEU A 181 4.25 13.20 0.71
CA LEU A 181 3.14 13.95 0.12
C LEU A 181 3.38 15.45 0.12
N LEU A 182 3.94 16.00 1.19
CA LEU A 182 4.26 17.41 1.30
C LEU A 182 5.50 17.78 0.49
N GLY A 183 6.55 16.96 0.51
CA GLY A 183 7.77 17.17 -0.26
C GLY A 183 7.50 17.23 -1.77
N LYS A 184 6.62 16.40 -2.30
CA LYS A 184 6.14 16.48 -3.69
C LYS A 184 5.47 17.82 -4.05
N GLN A 185 4.99 18.55 -3.07
CA GLN A 185 4.34 19.85 -3.24
C GLN A 185 5.26 21.02 -2.93
N GLY A 186 6.56 20.76 -2.72
CA GLY A 186 7.58 21.79 -2.51
C GLY A 186 7.73 22.25 -1.06
N TYR A 187 7.13 21.55 -0.08
CA TYR A 187 7.38 21.84 1.33
C TYR A 187 8.74 21.30 1.76
N ASN A 188 9.44 22.03 2.62
CA ASN A 188 10.69 21.58 3.25
C ASN A 188 10.34 20.72 4.47
N VAL A 189 10.38 19.39 4.30
CA VAL A 189 9.88 18.42 5.29
C VAL A 189 10.82 17.23 5.45
N MET A 190 10.92 16.74 6.67
CA MET A 190 11.61 15.50 7.05
C MET A 190 10.67 14.63 7.89
N ALA A 191 10.94 13.33 7.93
CA ALA A 191 10.27 12.39 8.82
C ALA A 191 11.17 12.06 10.02
N LEU A 192 10.58 11.98 11.21
CA LEU A 192 11.19 11.48 12.44
C LEU A 192 10.72 10.07 12.72
#